data_d4a6e2954a76fb4def6449852ca7eb1d
#
_entry.id   d4a6e2954a76fb4def6449852ca7eb1d
#
_cell.length_a   1.000
_cell.length_b   1.000
_cell.length_c   1.000
_cell.angle_alpha   90.00
_cell.angle_beta   90.00
_cell.angle_gamma   90.00
#
_symmetry.space_group_name_H-M   'P 1'
#
loop_
_entity.id
_entity.type
_entity.pdbx_description
1 polymer ?
#
loop_
_entity_poly.entity_id
_entity_poly.type
_entity_poly.pdbx_seq_one_letter_code
_entity_poly.pdbx_strand_id
1 'polypeptide(L)'
;IEQSPHPRINPFYKHPLFSKECEQEYRQALKETGVEILSFIVVYRWSGPTEEQRQFAVANWKRMIQIAGDMGVKVINTELSGDPNQQEICNGMWFRSMEELLPLIEREGIRVEIQSHPYDFCELNNETCDMVKSFRSPNLGYVYSSPHGFFYDEGKGDVRSMLKYAGDELTHVLFADTFNQTM
;
A
#
# COMPACT_ATOMS: atom_id res chain seq x y z
N ILE A 1 -9.90 2.53 12.17
CA ILE A 1 -10.16 1.65 11.01
C ILE A 1 -9.13 1.93 9.90
N GLU A 2 -8.94 0.96 9.04
CA GLU A 2 -8.30 1.12 7.75
C GLU A 2 -9.36 1.32 6.67
N GLN A 3 -9.17 2.30 5.79
CA GLN A 3 -10.16 2.71 4.81
C GLN A 3 -9.64 2.50 3.38
N SER A 4 -10.44 1.85 2.54
CA SER A 4 -10.13 1.68 1.11
C SER A 4 -10.90 2.69 0.24
N PRO A 5 -10.29 3.28 -0.78
CA PRO A 5 -11.00 4.11 -1.75
C PRO A 5 -11.80 3.29 -2.78
N HIS A 6 -11.81 1.96 -2.66
CA HIS A 6 -12.47 1.10 -3.64
C HIS A 6 -13.99 1.33 -3.66
N PRO A 7 -14.61 1.65 -4.81
CA PRO A 7 -16.03 2.04 -4.89
C PRO A 7 -17.03 0.99 -4.39
N ARG A 8 -16.66 -0.29 -4.41
CA ARG A 8 -17.51 -1.39 -3.91
C ARG A 8 -17.49 -1.51 -2.40
N ILE A 9 -16.40 -1.05 -1.76
CA ILE A 9 -16.21 -1.15 -0.31
C ILE A 9 -16.71 0.12 0.35
N ASN A 10 -16.45 1.27 -0.28
CA ASN A 10 -16.86 2.56 0.26
C ASN A 10 -17.39 3.50 -0.83
N PRO A 11 -18.71 3.60 -0.99
CA PRO A 11 -19.32 4.46 -2.01
C PRO A 11 -19.09 5.96 -1.76
N PHE A 12 -18.79 6.39 -0.53
CA PHE A 12 -18.50 7.79 -0.20
C PHE A 12 -17.08 8.18 -0.58
N TYR A 13 -16.17 7.21 -0.57
CA TYR A 13 -14.78 7.42 -0.88
C TYR A 13 -14.52 7.24 -2.38
N LYS A 14 -15.25 8.00 -3.19
CA LYS A 14 -15.16 7.92 -4.65
C LYS A 14 -13.93 8.71 -5.12
N HIS A 15 -12.79 8.11 -4.98
CA HIS A 15 -11.59 8.63 -5.60
C HIS A 15 -11.67 8.47 -7.14
N PRO A 16 -11.30 9.46 -7.95
CA PRO A 16 -10.79 10.81 -7.60
C PRO A 16 -11.88 11.85 -7.30
N LEU A 17 -13.12 11.44 -7.09
CA LEU A 17 -14.29 12.31 -6.95
C LEU A 17 -14.54 12.78 -5.50
N PHE A 18 -13.60 12.54 -4.59
CA PHE A 18 -13.69 13.00 -3.20
C PHE A 18 -13.75 14.52 -3.16
N SER A 19 -14.96 15.05 -2.95
CA SER A 19 -15.21 16.49 -2.88
C SER A 19 -15.07 17.04 -1.47
N LYS A 20 -15.09 18.37 -1.34
CA LYS A 20 -15.10 19.03 -0.02
C LYS A 20 -16.35 18.69 0.81
N GLU A 21 -17.48 18.52 0.15
CA GLU A 21 -18.74 18.11 0.78
C GLU A 21 -18.60 16.66 1.34
N CYS A 22 -18.10 15.73 0.54
CA CYS A 22 -17.81 14.38 0.99
C CYS A 22 -16.83 14.37 2.18
N GLU A 23 -15.79 15.19 2.14
CA GLU A 23 -14.85 15.31 3.25
C GLU A 23 -15.55 15.78 4.53
N GLN A 24 -16.41 16.76 4.44
CA GLN A 24 -17.17 17.27 5.59
C GLN A 24 -18.12 16.21 6.17
N GLU A 25 -18.84 15.48 5.32
CA GLU A 25 -19.70 14.37 5.74
C GLU A 25 -18.91 13.28 6.48
N TYR A 26 -17.74 12.92 5.95
CA TYR A 26 -16.83 11.98 6.61
C TYR A 26 -16.38 12.48 7.98
N ARG A 27 -15.89 13.71 8.07
CA ARG A 27 -15.43 14.30 9.32
C ARG A 27 -16.55 14.35 10.36
N GLN A 28 -17.77 14.66 9.92
CA GLN A 28 -18.93 14.65 10.81
C GLN A 28 -19.25 13.26 11.32
N ALA A 29 -19.28 12.26 10.44
CA ALA A 29 -19.54 10.87 10.82
C ALA A 29 -18.48 10.33 11.77
N LEU A 30 -17.19 10.60 11.54
CA LEU A 30 -16.11 10.20 12.44
C LEU A 30 -16.28 10.84 13.83
N LYS A 31 -16.64 12.14 13.87
CA LYS A 31 -16.90 12.86 15.13
C LYS A 31 -18.09 12.27 15.91
N GLU A 32 -19.17 11.95 15.21
CA GLU A 32 -20.40 11.41 15.82
C GLU A 32 -20.22 9.98 16.34
N THR A 33 -19.41 9.18 15.65
CA THR A 33 -19.21 7.77 16.00
C THR A 33 -18.01 7.52 16.93
N GLY A 34 -17.09 8.48 17.04
CA GLY A 34 -15.82 8.29 17.73
C GLY A 34 -14.86 7.33 17.02
N VAL A 35 -15.14 6.98 15.75
CA VAL A 35 -14.28 6.14 14.94
C VAL A 35 -13.16 6.99 14.35
N GLU A 36 -11.93 6.45 14.33
CA GLU A 36 -10.76 7.09 13.71
C GLU A 36 -10.32 6.33 12.47
N ILE A 37 -9.92 7.03 11.42
CA ILE A 37 -9.21 6.44 10.28
C ILE A 37 -7.72 6.50 10.59
N LEU A 38 -7.12 5.33 10.82
CA LEU A 38 -5.70 5.21 11.15
C LEU A 38 -4.84 5.09 9.90
N SER A 39 -5.36 4.42 8.88
CA SER A 39 -4.67 4.21 7.61
C SER A 39 -5.64 4.14 6.44
N PHE A 40 -5.11 4.38 5.26
CA PHE A 40 -5.74 3.99 4.00
C PHE A 40 -5.09 2.73 3.45
N ILE A 41 -5.87 1.86 2.79
CA ILE A 41 -5.33 0.83 1.90
C ILE A 41 -5.59 1.23 0.46
N VAL A 42 -4.54 1.41 -0.31
CA VAL A 42 -4.59 1.93 -1.69
C VAL A 42 -3.88 0.96 -2.62
N VAL A 43 -4.61 0.40 -3.57
CA VAL A 43 -4.09 -0.57 -4.54
C VAL A 43 -4.33 -0.04 -5.96
N TYR A 44 -3.46 0.84 -6.42
CA TYR A 44 -3.39 1.28 -7.82
C TYR A 44 -2.12 0.74 -8.46
N ARG A 45 -2.24 0.24 -9.68
CA ARG A 45 -1.14 -0.43 -10.41
C ARG A 45 -0.05 0.54 -10.86
N TRP A 46 0.64 1.15 -9.93
CA TRP A 46 1.77 2.08 -10.16
C TRP A 46 3.00 1.41 -10.76
N SER A 47 3.03 0.09 -10.76
CA SER A 47 4.01 -0.75 -11.44
C SER A 47 3.44 -1.35 -12.72
N GLY A 48 2.34 -0.81 -13.24
CA GLY A 48 1.68 -1.36 -14.43
C GLY A 48 2.63 -1.45 -15.62
N PRO A 49 2.56 -2.53 -16.43
CA PRO A 49 3.59 -2.81 -17.44
C PRO A 49 3.65 -1.81 -18.59
N THR A 50 2.63 -0.96 -18.74
CA THR A 50 2.64 0.12 -19.73
C THR A 50 2.74 1.49 -19.08
N GLU A 51 3.35 2.45 -19.80
CA GLU A 51 3.46 3.82 -19.32
C GLU A 51 2.08 4.47 -19.09
N GLU A 52 1.09 4.16 -19.91
CA GLU A 52 -0.28 4.66 -19.76
C GLU A 52 -0.89 4.19 -18.42
N GLN A 53 -0.76 2.90 -18.11
CA GLN A 53 -1.23 2.33 -16.84
C GLN A 53 -0.51 2.95 -15.65
N ARG A 54 0.82 3.11 -15.76
CA ARG A 54 1.63 3.74 -14.72
C ARG A 54 1.18 5.18 -14.46
N GLN A 55 1.05 5.99 -15.50
CA GLN A 55 0.64 7.40 -15.39
C GLN A 55 -0.77 7.54 -14.80
N PHE A 56 -1.70 6.69 -15.22
CA PHE A 56 -3.02 6.66 -14.62
C PHE A 56 -2.96 6.36 -13.11
N ALA A 57 -2.19 5.35 -12.72
CA ALA A 57 -2.01 5.00 -11.31
C ALA A 57 -1.33 6.12 -10.53
N VAL A 58 -0.27 6.73 -11.06
CA VAL A 58 0.45 7.86 -10.43
C VAL A 58 -0.49 9.06 -10.21
N ALA A 59 -1.34 9.38 -11.19
CA ALA A 59 -2.32 10.45 -11.02
C ALA A 59 -3.30 10.17 -9.86
N ASN A 60 -3.76 8.93 -9.75
CA ASN A 60 -4.61 8.49 -8.64
C ASN A 60 -3.87 8.50 -7.30
N TRP A 61 -2.62 8.06 -7.27
CA TRP A 61 -1.78 8.12 -6.08
C TRP A 61 -1.56 9.55 -5.59
N LYS A 62 -1.26 10.49 -6.49
CA LYS A 62 -1.14 11.93 -6.15
C LYS A 62 -2.41 12.44 -5.48
N ARG A 63 -3.57 12.05 -5.99
CA ARG A 63 -4.86 12.41 -5.38
C ARG A 63 -5.06 11.78 -4.00
N MET A 64 -4.69 10.51 -3.83
CA MET A 64 -4.79 9.82 -2.52
C MET A 64 -3.87 10.42 -1.47
N ILE A 65 -2.64 10.75 -1.84
CA ILE A 65 -1.70 11.44 -0.95
C ILE A 65 -2.28 12.78 -0.48
N GLN A 66 -2.87 13.56 -1.39
CA GLN A 66 -3.56 14.81 -1.05
C GLN A 66 -4.72 14.58 -0.08
N ILE A 67 -5.59 13.60 -0.34
CA ILE A 67 -6.73 13.27 0.52
C ILE A 67 -6.24 12.83 1.91
N ALA A 68 -5.19 12.00 1.98
CA ALA A 68 -4.60 11.58 3.24
C ALA A 68 -4.10 12.79 4.05
N GLY A 69 -3.41 13.72 3.40
CA GLY A 69 -2.98 14.97 4.02
C GLY A 69 -4.16 15.82 4.53
N ASP A 70 -5.17 16.03 3.68
CA ASP A 70 -6.39 16.79 4.02
C ASP A 70 -7.15 16.14 5.20
N MET A 71 -7.22 14.82 5.23
CA MET A 71 -7.91 14.06 6.30
C MET A 71 -7.06 13.87 7.56
N GLY A 72 -5.77 14.17 7.51
CA GLY A 72 -4.85 13.96 8.63
C GLY A 72 -4.42 12.50 8.80
N VAL A 73 -4.66 11.65 7.80
CA VAL A 73 -4.25 10.24 7.80
C VAL A 73 -2.76 10.15 7.44
N LYS A 74 -1.98 9.49 8.29
CA LYS A 74 -0.51 9.47 8.18
C LYS A 74 0.06 8.17 7.61
N VAL A 75 -0.77 7.15 7.42
CA VAL A 75 -0.33 5.85 6.92
C VAL A 75 -1.17 5.44 5.71
N ILE A 76 -0.49 5.01 4.66
CA ILE A 76 -1.11 4.37 3.50
C ILE A 76 -0.48 2.99 3.34
N ASN A 77 -1.27 1.94 3.50
CA ASN A 77 -0.88 0.57 3.20
C ASN A 77 -1.11 0.26 1.73
N THR A 78 -0.23 -0.53 1.13
CA THR A 78 -0.30 -0.86 -0.29
C THR A 78 0.49 -2.12 -0.65
N GLU A 79 0.45 -2.45 -1.93
CA GLU A 79 1.18 -3.51 -2.60
C GLU A 79 2.01 -2.93 -3.73
N LEU A 80 2.94 -3.70 -4.28
CA LEU A 80 3.72 -3.29 -5.45
C LEU A 80 2.90 -3.27 -6.74
N SER A 81 1.85 -4.11 -6.83
CA SER A 81 0.75 -4.04 -7.80
C SER A 81 1.19 -4.09 -9.26
N GLY A 82 1.97 -5.09 -9.64
CA GLY A 82 2.44 -5.30 -11.01
C GLY A 82 1.87 -6.55 -11.68
N ASP A 83 2.56 -7.01 -12.72
CA ASP A 83 2.27 -8.22 -13.45
C ASP A 83 3.41 -9.24 -13.22
N PRO A 84 3.15 -10.40 -12.60
CA PRO A 84 4.19 -11.40 -12.32
C PRO A 84 4.87 -11.96 -13.58
N ASN A 85 4.22 -11.86 -14.74
CA ASN A 85 4.80 -12.30 -16.01
C ASN A 85 5.71 -11.24 -16.66
N GLN A 86 5.79 -10.04 -16.09
CA GLN A 86 6.55 -8.88 -16.62
C GLN A 86 7.36 -8.20 -15.51
N GLN A 87 7.98 -8.99 -14.65
CA GLN A 87 8.66 -8.51 -13.43
C GLN A 87 9.66 -7.38 -13.68
N GLU A 88 10.54 -7.55 -14.68
CA GLU A 88 11.58 -6.56 -14.97
C GLU A 88 10.99 -5.22 -15.43
N ILE A 89 9.96 -5.27 -16.27
CA ILE A 89 9.26 -4.07 -16.74
C ILE A 89 8.56 -3.38 -15.55
N CYS A 90 7.82 -4.13 -14.76
CA CYS A 90 7.08 -3.62 -13.61
C CYS A 90 8.02 -3.03 -12.55
N ASN A 91 9.17 -3.65 -12.33
CA ASN A 91 10.21 -3.12 -11.46
C ASN A 91 10.67 -1.72 -11.92
N GLY A 92 11.03 -1.58 -13.18
CA GLY A 92 11.40 -0.28 -13.76
C GLY A 92 10.28 0.77 -13.66
N MET A 93 9.04 0.38 -13.90
CA MET A 93 7.87 1.26 -13.78
C MET A 93 7.63 1.71 -12.33
N TRP A 94 7.83 0.81 -11.36
CA TRP A 94 7.71 1.15 -9.95
C TRP A 94 8.73 2.20 -9.53
N PHE A 95 10.02 2.03 -9.88
CA PHE A 95 11.04 3.03 -9.58
C PHE A 95 10.69 4.41 -10.15
N ARG A 96 10.25 4.47 -11.41
CA ARG A 96 9.79 5.72 -12.03
C ARG A 96 8.58 6.34 -11.33
N SER A 97 7.64 5.51 -10.87
CA SER A 97 6.50 5.99 -10.09
C SER A 97 6.93 6.57 -8.75
N MET A 98 7.87 5.92 -8.07
CA MET A 98 8.40 6.38 -6.79
C MET A 98 9.20 7.69 -6.94
N GLU A 99 9.99 7.86 -8.01
CA GLU A 99 10.67 9.13 -8.29
C GLU A 99 9.69 10.31 -8.38
N GLU A 100 8.46 10.07 -8.89
CA GLU A 100 7.43 11.10 -8.96
C GLU A 100 6.64 11.28 -7.63
N LEU A 101 6.42 10.21 -6.89
CA LEU A 101 5.53 10.21 -5.73
C LEU A 101 6.24 10.48 -4.40
N LEU A 102 7.47 10.00 -4.24
CA LEU A 102 8.19 10.08 -2.97
C LEU A 102 8.35 11.53 -2.46
N PRO A 103 8.67 12.53 -3.30
CA PRO A 103 8.73 13.91 -2.84
C PRO A 103 7.40 14.45 -2.30
N LEU A 104 6.27 13.94 -2.81
CA LEU A 104 4.93 14.31 -2.33
C LEU A 104 4.62 13.60 -1.00
N ILE A 105 4.94 12.33 -0.90
CA ILE A 105 4.78 11.50 0.30
C ILE A 105 5.55 12.14 1.47
N GLU A 106 6.80 12.51 1.24
CA GLU A 106 7.65 13.16 2.24
C GLU A 106 7.13 14.54 2.64
N ARG A 107 6.71 15.35 1.68
CA ARG A 107 6.15 16.68 1.93
C ARG A 107 4.90 16.65 2.81
N GLU A 108 4.00 15.68 2.57
CA GLU A 108 2.76 15.52 3.36
C GLU A 108 3.01 14.78 4.70
N GLY A 109 4.23 14.30 4.92
CA GLY A 109 4.59 13.54 6.12
C GLY A 109 3.77 12.26 6.26
N ILE A 110 3.50 11.61 5.14
CA ILE A 110 2.80 10.34 5.05
C ILE A 110 3.83 9.21 5.02
N ARG A 111 3.53 8.09 5.65
CA ARG A 111 4.29 6.86 5.51
C ARG A 111 3.52 5.88 4.62
N VAL A 112 4.17 5.41 3.56
CA VAL A 112 3.64 4.38 2.69
C VAL A 112 4.24 3.05 3.11
N GLU A 113 3.39 2.11 3.48
CA GLU A 113 3.75 0.80 4.00
C GLU A 113 3.40 -0.26 2.96
N ILE A 114 4.39 -1.00 2.48
CA ILE A 114 4.30 -1.87 1.32
C ILE A 114 4.40 -3.33 1.77
N GLN A 115 3.41 -4.15 1.39
CA GLN A 115 3.42 -5.59 1.60
C GLN A 115 3.74 -6.35 0.32
N SER A 116 4.33 -7.53 0.46
CA SER A 116 4.31 -8.54 -0.60
C SER A 116 2.89 -9.08 -0.78
N HIS A 117 2.49 -9.35 -2.01
CA HIS A 117 1.16 -9.87 -2.31
C HIS A 117 1.21 -10.96 -3.37
N PRO A 118 0.44 -12.07 -3.21
CA PRO A 118 0.27 -13.07 -4.25
C PRO A 118 -0.16 -12.48 -5.58
N TYR A 119 0.40 -13.02 -6.67
CA TYR A 119 0.12 -12.59 -8.04
C TYR A 119 0.63 -11.18 -8.40
N ASP A 120 1.54 -10.64 -7.61
CA ASP A 120 2.24 -9.40 -7.91
C ASP A 120 3.56 -9.68 -8.66
N PHE A 121 4.21 -8.65 -9.19
CA PHE A 121 5.53 -8.81 -9.82
C PHE A 121 6.65 -9.04 -8.81
N CYS A 122 6.42 -8.72 -7.55
CA CYS A 122 7.34 -8.95 -6.44
C CYS A 122 6.54 -9.55 -5.28
N GLU A 123 6.63 -10.87 -5.15
CA GLU A 123 5.75 -11.65 -4.29
C GLU A 123 6.41 -12.07 -2.97
N LEU A 124 7.75 -12.08 -2.92
CA LEU A 124 8.49 -12.63 -1.78
C LEU A 124 8.89 -11.56 -0.77
N ASN A 125 8.91 -11.97 0.51
CA ASN A 125 9.25 -11.12 1.64
C ASN A 125 10.56 -10.33 1.44
N ASN A 126 11.65 -11.02 1.16
CA ASN A 126 12.97 -10.37 1.09
C ASN A 126 13.10 -9.44 -0.11
N GLU A 127 12.52 -9.82 -1.24
CA GLU A 127 12.50 -8.99 -2.45
C GLU A 127 11.74 -7.68 -2.21
N THR A 128 10.55 -7.76 -1.58
CA THR A 128 9.78 -6.56 -1.22
C THR A 128 10.53 -5.68 -0.23
N CYS A 129 11.22 -6.27 0.75
CA CYS A 129 12.08 -5.52 1.67
C CYS A 129 13.20 -4.78 0.92
N ASP A 130 13.84 -5.42 -0.05
CA ASP A 130 14.92 -4.82 -0.84
C ASP A 130 14.41 -3.67 -1.71
N MET A 131 13.22 -3.81 -2.27
CA MET A 131 12.53 -2.74 -3.00
C MET A 131 12.33 -1.51 -2.09
N VAL A 132 11.78 -1.71 -0.89
CA VAL A 132 11.58 -0.62 0.09
C VAL A 132 12.91 0.02 0.48
N LYS A 133 13.91 -0.78 0.83
CA LYS A 133 15.25 -0.31 1.24
C LYS A 133 15.97 0.50 0.16
N SER A 134 15.66 0.27 -1.11
CA SER A 134 16.37 0.91 -2.23
C SER A 134 16.26 2.43 -2.23
N PHE A 135 15.17 3.00 -1.70
CA PHE A 135 14.96 4.45 -1.64
C PHE A 135 15.50 5.11 -0.37
N ARG A 136 15.83 4.36 0.67
CA ARG A 136 16.36 4.88 1.94
C ARG A 136 15.55 6.04 2.52
N SER A 137 14.22 6.00 2.36
CA SER A 137 13.32 7.05 2.85
C SER A 137 12.62 6.59 4.13
N PRO A 138 12.59 7.41 5.19
CA PRO A 138 11.86 7.09 6.41
C PRO A 138 10.31 7.08 6.19
N ASN A 139 9.87 7.53 5.04
CA ASN A 139 8.47 7.56 4.64
C ASN A 139 8.02 6.30 3.88
N LEU A 140 8.91 5.33 3.68
CA LEU A 140 8.60 4.01 3.18
C LEU A 140 8.82 2.97 4.27
N GLY A 141 7.94 1.98 4.33
CA GLY A 141 8.05 0.89 5.28
C GLY A 141 7.61 -0.43 4.67
N TYR A 142 8.02 -1.53 5.30
CA TYR A 142 7.63 -2.86 4.92
C TYR A 142 6.55 -3.40 5.86
N VAL A 143 5.54 -4.06 5.30
CA VAL A 143 4.49 -4.77 6.02
C VAL A 143 4.69 -6.27 5.87
N TYR A 144 4.90 -6.97 6.98
CA TYR A 144 4.81 -8.42 6.98
C TYR A 144 3.33 -8.85 7.02
N SER A 145 2.89 -9.56 5.98
CA SER A 145 1.54 -10.12 5.90
C SER A 145 1.60 -11.63 6.06
N SER A 146 1.15 -12.15 7.20
CA SER A 146 1.19 -13.58 7.50
C SER A 146 0.38 -14.43 6.51
N PRO A 147 -0.82 -14.03 6.04
CA PRO A 147 -1.56 -14.82 5.06
C PRO A 147 -0.87 -14.88 3.70
N HIS A 148 -0.20 -13.82 3.27
CA HIS A 148 0.52 -13.80 2.00
C HIS A 148 1.78 -14.66 2.06
N GLY A 149 2.53 -14.61 3.17
CA GLY A 149 3.65 -15.52 3.40
C GLY A 149 3.21 -16.98 3.38
N PHE A 150 2.12 -17.30 4.09
CA PHE A 150 1.56 -18.65 4.13
C PHE A 150 1.14 -19.16 2.73
N PHE A 151 0.66 -18.28 1.86
CA PHE A 151 0.28 -18.65 0.49
C PHE A 151 1.40 -19.34 -0.28
N TYR A 152 2.66 -18.87 -0.09
CA TYR A 152 3.82 -19.40 -0.80
C TYR A 152 4.51 -20.56 -0.10
N ASP A 153 4.53 -20.54 1.22
CA ASP A 153 5.32 -21.49 2.01
C ASP A 153 4.48 -22.56 2.72
N GLU A 154 3.16 -22.48 2.62
CA GLU A 154 2.22 -23.39 3.30
C GLU A 154 2.49 -23.51 4.81
N GLY A 155 2.97 -22.42 5.41
CA GLY A 155 3.33 -22.39 6.84
C GLY A 155 4.68 -23.05 7.17
N LYS A 156 5.49 -23.41 6.16
CA LYS A 156 6.83 -23.99 6.35
C LYS A 156 7.94 -22.95 6.38
N GLY A 157 7.61 -21.69 6.08
CA GLY A 157 8.56 -20.60 6.02
C GLY A 157 9.14 -20.23 7.39
N ASP A 158 10.37 -19.75 7.40
CA ASP A 158 11.01 -19.23 8.60
C ASP A 158 10.62 -17.75 8.81
N VAL A 159 9.46 -17.54 9.45
CA VAL A 159 8.94 -16.21 9.79
C VAL A 159 9.96 -15.39 10.57
N ARG A 160 10.71 -16.02 11.50
CA ARG A 160 11.73 -15.31 12.27
C ARG A 160 12.81 -14.72 11.37
N SER A 161 13.29 -15.49 10.40
CA SER A 161 14.29 -15.02 9.44
C SER A 161 13.72 -13.91 8.53
N MET A 162 12.47 -14.02 8.10
CA MET A 162 11.79 -12.98 7.30
C MET A 162 11.70 -11.66 8.05
N LEU A 163 11.20 -11.68 9.30
CA LEU A 163 11.11 -10.47 10.13
C LEU A 163 12.48 -9.88 10.45
N LYS A 164 13.49 -10.75 10.69
CA LYS A 164 14.86 -10.31 10.94
C LYS A 164 15.51 -9.68 9.71
N TYR A 165 15.19 -10.19 8.52
CA TYR A 165 15.65 -9.62 7.25
C TYR A 165 15.05 -8.22 7.01
N ALA A 166 13.79 -8.04 7.30
CA ALA A 166 13.13 -6.74 7.20
C ALA A 166 13.79 -5.70 8.13
N GLY A 167 14.14 -6.09 9.37
CA GLY A 167 14.86 -5.22 10.30
C GLY A 167 14.10 -3.93 10.58
N ASP A 168 14.78 -2.79 10.44
CA ASP A 168 14.22 -1.46 10.73
C ASP A 168 13.14 -1.00 9.72
N GLU A 169 13.06 -1.66 8.55
CA GLU A 169 12.00 -1.38 7.58
C GLU A 169 10.65 -1.99 7.97
N LEU A 170 10.63 -2.94 8.91
CA LEU A 170 9.39 -3.53 9.39
C LEU A 170 8.60 -2.52 10.22
N THR A 171 7.57 -1.96 9.63
CA THR A 171 6.72 -0.95 10.27
C THR A 171 5.36 -1.46 10.69
N HIS A 172 4.89 -2.56 10.08
CA HIS A 172 3.57 -3.11 10.33
C HIS A 172 3.57 -4.63 10.17
N VAL A 173 2.68 -5.30 10.90
CA VAL A 173 2.45 -6.74 10.80
C VAL A 173 0.95 -6.99 10.67
N LEU A 174 0.56 -7.70 9.62
CA LEU A 174 -0.80 -8.16 9.41
C LEU A 174 -0.92 -9.63 9.78
N PHE A 175 -1.89 -9.93 10.63
CA PHE A 175 -2.27 -11.31 10.95
C PHE A 175 -3.69 -11.59 10.45
N ALA A 176 -3.84 -12.71 9.77
CA ALA A 176 -5.13 -13.29 9.48
C ALA A 176 -5.09 -14.78 9.78
N ASP A 177 -6.22 -15.33 10.14
CA ASP A 177 -6.37 -16.76 10.40
C ASP A 177 -7.42 -17.35 9.46
N THR A 178 -7.20 -18.61 9.06
CA THR A 178 -8.09 -19.34 8.17
C THR A 178 -7.96 -20.84 8.40
N PHE A 179 -9.05 -21.58 8.18
CA PHE A 179 -9.06 -23.04 8.28
C PHE A 179 -8.51 -23.67 6.98
N ASN A 180 -7.20 -23.92 6.95
CA ASN A 180 -6.51 -24.65 5.86
C ASN A 180 -6.75 -24.10 4.46
N GLN A 181 -6.98 -22.81 4.32
CA GLN A 181 -7.14 -22.17 3.02
C GLN A 181 -6.24 -20.96 2.92
N THR A 182 -5.56 -20.85 1.81
CA THR A 182 -4.94 -19.60 1.37
C THR A 182 -6.04 -18.67 0.86
N MET A 183 -5.87 -17.39 1.07
CA MET A 183 -6.83 -16.40 0.56
C MET A 183 -6.89 -16.42 -0.96
#